data_16a3a2cb25bcb333614faebef2259a0b
#
_entry.id   16a3a2cb25bcb333614faebef2259a0b
#
_cell.length_a   1.000
_cell.length_b   1.000
_cell.length_c   1.000
_cell.angle_alpha   90.00
_cell.angle_beta   90.00
_cell.angle_gamma   90.00
#
_symmetry.space_group_name_H-M   'P 1'
#
loop_
_entity.id
_entity.type
_entity.pdbx_description
1 polymer ?
#
loop_
_entity_poly.entity_id
_entity_poly.type
_entity_poly.pdbx_seq_one_letter_code
_entity_poly.pdbx_strand_id
1 'polypeptide(L)'
;FNQHTRGVWCNHLLYNLHLLTGKISTPGNSPFSLTGQPSACGTAREVGTFSHRLPADMVVMNPEHRAKTEKIWGVPAGTIPDKPGYHAVLQNRMLRDGKLNAYWVQVNNNMQAAPNMMQETLPGYRNPANFVVVSDI
;
A
#
# COMPACT_ATOMS: atom_id res chain seq x y z
N PHE A 1 13.52 -4.67 0.66
CA PHE A 1 14.18 -3.42 0.19
C PHE A 1 13.18 -2.38 -0.33
N ASN A 2 12.07 -2.77 -0.96
CA ASN A 2 11.21 -1.86 -1.72
C ASN A 2 10.51 -0.80 -0.86
N GLN A 3 10.17 -1.11 0.38
CA GLN A 3 9.42 -0.22 1.28
C GLN A 3 10.33 0.65 2.17
N HIS A 4 11.57 0.87 1.77
CA HIS A 4 12.52 1.73 2.45
C HIS A 4 12.70 3.06 1.74
N THR A 5 13.08 4.10 2.47
CA THR A 5 13.30 5.45 1.94
C THR A 5 14.26 5.47 0.73
N ARG A 6 15.25 4.58 0.72
CA ARG A 6 16.21 4.41 -0.39
C ARG A 6 16.09 3.04 -1.06
N GLY A 7 14.89 2.45 -1.09
CA GLY A 7 14.65 1.12 -1.62
C GLY A 7 15.07 0.93 -3.07
N VAL A 8 14.82 1.93 -3.93
CA VAL A 8 15.26 1.91 -5.32
C VAL A 8 16.78 1.81 -5.43
N TRP A 9 17.52 2.61 -4.64
CA TRP A 9 18.99 2.57 -4.63
C TRP A 9 19.53 1.22 -4.16
N CYS A 10 18.90 0.62 -3.15
CA CYS A 10 19.28 -0.70 -2.67
C CYS A 10 19.06 -1.78 -3.75
N ASN A 11 17.96 -1.72 -4.49
CA ASN A 11 17.72 -2.62 -5.62
C ASN A 11 18.74 -2.41 -6.74
N HIS A 12 19.11 -1.18 -7.05
CA HIS A 12 20.17 -0.90 -8.03
C HIS A 12 21.53 -1.47 -7.60
N LEU A 13 21.88 -1.39 -6.32
CA LEU A 13 23.09 -2.04 -5.81
C LEU A 13 23.06 -3.55 -6.00
N LEU A 14 21.90 -4.18 -5.76
CA LEU A 14 21.74 -5.61 -6.03
C LEU A 14 21.91 -5.94 -7.50
N TYR A 15 21.32 -5.15 -8.39
CA TYR A 15 21.50 -5.33 -9.84
C TYR A 15 22.96 -5.14 -10.26
N ASN A 16 23.66 -4.17 -9.68
CA ASN A 16 25.07 -3.95 -9.95
C ASN A 16 25.94 -5.16 -9.57
N LEU A 17 25.64 -5.84 -8.46
CA LEU A 17 26.32 -7.08 -8.09
C LEU A 17 26.14 -8.18 -9.14
N HIS A 18 24.94 -8.36 -9.66
CA HIS A 18 24.66 -9.31 -10.75
C HIS A 18 25.39 -8.94 -12.04
N LEU A 19 25.43 -7.65 -12.38
CA LEU A 19 26.16 -7.15 -13.56
C LEU A 19 27.68 -7.37 -13.42
N LEU A 20 28.25 -6.99 -12.28
CA LEU A 20 29.69 -7.14 -12.03
C LEU A 20 30.15 -8.60 -12.05
N THR A 21 29.32 -9.52 -11.62
CA THR A 21 29.63 -10.96 -11.60
C THR A 21 29.19 -11.69 -12.86
N GLY A 22 28.59 -10.99 -13.85
CA GLY A 22 28.06 -11.61 -15.07
C GLY A 22 26.87 -12.55 -14.83
N LYS A 23 26.23 -12.46 -13.67
CA LYS A 23 25.13 -13.36 -13.26
C LYS A 23 23.76 -12.70 -13.45
N ILE A 24 23.51 -12.19 -14.63
CA ILE A 24 22.23 -11.59 -15.02
C ILE A 24 21.73 -12.22 -16.31
N SER A 25 20.43 -12.50 -16.39
CA SER A 25 19.76 -13.06 -17.57
C SER A 25 20.36 -14.39 -18.06
N THR A 26 21.01 -15.12 -17.20
CA THR A 26 21.48 -16.48 -17.49
C THR A 26 20.66 -17.49 -16.68
N PRO A 27 20.43 -18.73 -17.19
CA PRO A 27 19.64 -19.74 -16.47
C PRO A 27 20.18 -19.98 -15.05
N GLY A 28 19.30 -19.89 -14.05
CA GLY A 28 19.64 -20.03 -12.64
C GLY A 28 20.29 -18.81 -11.98
N ASN A 29 20.53 -17.73 -12.71
CA ASN A 29 21.15 -16.52 -12.22
C ASN A 29 20.40 -15.27 -12.66
N SER A 30 19.77 -14.60 -11.73
CA SER A 30 19.17 -13.27 -11.90
C SER A 30 18.74 -12.70 -10.55
N PRO A 31 18.64 -11.39 -10.41
CA PRO A 31 17.96 -10.83 -9.25
C PRO A 31 16.50 -11.31 -9.24
N PHE A 32 16.05 -11.82 -8.10
CA PHE A 32 14.74 -12.41 -7.98
C PHE A 32 13.93 -11.69 -6.90
N SER A 33 12.71 -11.27 -7.24
CA SER A 33 11.77 -10.71 -6.28
C SER A 33 10.96 -11.84 -5.63
N LEU A 34 11.31 -12.18 -4.40
CA LEU A 34 10.62 -13.21 -3.64
C LEU A 34 9.40 -12.62 -2.96
N THR A 35 8.27 -12.58 -3.64
CA THR A 35 6.99 -12.20 -3.06
C THR A 35 6.48 -13.34 -2.18
N GLY A 36 6.06 -13.03 -0.94
CA GLY A 36 5.67 -14.05 0.03
C GLY A 36 4.36 -14.76 -0.31
N GLN A 37 3.33 -14.02 -0.65
CA GLN A 37 1.99 -14.57 -0.90
C GLN A 37 1.80 -14.97 -2.37
N PRO A 38 1.14 -16.11 -2.63
CA PRO A 38 0.74 -16.48 -3.99
C PRO A 38 -0.18 -15.41 -4.58
N SER A 39 0.07 -15.03 -5.82
CA SER A 39 -0.74 -14.03 -6.55
C SER A 39 -0.90 -12.67 -5.84
N ALA A 40 0.04 -12.28 -4.98
CA ALA A 40 -0.05 -11.02 -4.24
C ALA A 40 -0.28 -9.82 -5.16
N CYS A 41 0.40 -9.76 -6.30
CA CYS A 41 0.19 -8.70 -7.30
C CYS A 41 -1.21 -8.78 -7.94
N GLY A 42 -1.68 -9.97 -8.28
CA GLY A 42 -3.02 -10.21 -8.81
C GLY A 42 -4.09 -9.82 -7.80
N THR A 43 -3.98 -10.31 -6.57
CA THR A 43 -4.91 -9.99 -5.49
C THR A 43 -5.01 -8.49 -5.26
N ALA A 44 -3.89 -7.79 -5.14
CA ALA A 44 -3.88 -6.35 -4.93
C ALA A 44 -4.54 -5.56 -6.06
N ARG A 45 -4.38 -5.99 -7.32
CA ARG A 45 -5.00 -5.36 -8.48
C ARG A 45 -6.47 -5.71 -8.63
N GLU A 46 -6.78 -7.00 -8.54
CA GLU A 46 -8.13 -7.52 -8.79
C GLU A 46 -9.13 -7.05 -7.73
N VAL A 47 -8.70 -6.96 -6.49
CA VAL A 47 -9.56 -6.50 -5.37
C VAL A 47 -9.57 -4.98 -5.24
N GLY A 48 -8.57 -4.30 -5.78
CA GLY A 48 -8.46 -2.85 -5.68
C GLY A 48 -8.00 -2.35 -4.32
N THR A 49 -7.01 -3.00 -3.70
CA THR A 49 -6.54 -2.66 -2.33
C THR A 49 -5.71 -1.39 -2.24
N PHE A 50 -5.22 -0.86 -3.34
CA PHE A 50 -4.47 0.41 -3.34
C PHE A 50 -5.40 1.62 -3.43
N SER A 51 -5.03 2.70 -2.77
CA SER A 51 -5.84 3.92 -2.71
C SER A 51 -6.22 4.55 -4.06
N HIS A 52 -5.49 4.22 -5.13
CA HIS A 52 -5.75 4.70 -6.49
C HIS A 52 -6.48 3.67 -7.37
N ARG A 53 -6.75 2.48 -6.83
CA ARG A 53 -7.33 1.36 -7.58
C ARG A 53 -8.80 1.15 -7.25
N LEU A 54 -9.48 0.60 -8.24
CA LEU A 54 -10.78 -0.07 -8.15
C LEU A 54 -10.58 -1.53 -8.60
N PRO A 55 -11.54 -2.44 -8.33
CA PRO A 55 -11.41 -3.83 -8.75
C PRO A 55 -11.15 -4.00 -10.25
N ALA A 56 -10.55 -5.13 -10.62
CA ALA A 56 -10.27 -5.53 -12.00
C ALA A 56 -9.44 -4.52 -12.81
N ASP A 57 -8.33 -4.05 -12.24
CA ASP A 57 -7.40 -3.08 -12.84
C ASP A 57 -7.98 -1.69 -13.16
N MET A 58 -9.20 -1.42 -12.73
CA MET A 58 -9.79 -0.10 -12.83
C MET A 58 -9.11 0.90 -11.89
N VAL A 59 -9.21 2.18 -12.19
CA VAL A 59 -8.59 3.26 -11.41
C VAL A 59 -9.59 4.31 -11.00
N VAL A 60 -9.41 4.85 -9.81
CA VAL A 60 -10.30 5.87 -9.21
C VAL A 60 -10.39 7.14 -10.05
N MET A 61 -9.30 7.55 -10.69
CA MET A 61 -9.26 8.80 -11.48
C MET A 61 -10.06 8.74 -12.78
N ASN A 62 -10.37 7.54 -13.29
CA ASN A 62 -11.16 7.39 -14.52
C ASN A 62 -12.66 7.42 -14.21
N PRO A 63 -13.43 8.38 -14.76
CA PRO A 63 -14.86 8.52 -14.48
C PRO A 63 -15.70 7.31 -14.94
N GLU A 64 -15.33 6.69 -16.06
CA GLU A 64 -16.02 5.48 -16.54
C GLU A 64 -15.83 4.29 -15.61
N HIS A 65 -14.62 4.14 -15.05
CA HIS A 65 -14.33 3.10 -14.08
C HIS A 65 -15.13 3.29 -12.79
N ARG A 66 -15.22 4.52 -12.29
CA ARG A 66 -16.05 4.84 -11.12
C ARG A 66 -17.52 4.52 -11.39
N ALA A 67 -18.07 5.02 -12.48
CA ALA A 67 -19.47 4.77 -12.84
C ALA A 67 -19.80 3.29 -12.98
N LYS A 68 -18.88 2.52 -13.60
CA LYS A 68 -19.03 1.06 -13.71
C LYS A 68 -18.99 0.38 -12.34
N THR A 69 -18.06 0.78 -11.49
CA THR A 69 -17.91 0.19 -10.13
C THR A 69 -19.11 0.54 -9.26
N GLU A 70 -19.56 1.78 -9.25
CA GLU A 70 -20.75 2.25 -8.53
C GLU A 70 -22.00 1.49 -8.93
N LYS A 71 -22.17 1.26 -10.24
CA LYS A 71 -23.28 0.44 -10.76
C LYS A 71 -23.21 -1.01 -10.25
N ILE A 72 -22.03 -1.62 -10.26
CA ILE A 72 -21.85 -3.01 -9.79
C ILE A 72 -22.09 -3.12 -8.27
N TRP A 73 -21.61 -2.16 -7.50
CA TRP A 73 -21.77 -2.12 -6.05
C TRP A 73 -23.17 -1.68 -5.60
N GLY A 74 -24.01 -1.16 -6.51
CA GLY A 74 -25.34 -0.68 -6.20
C GLY A 74 -25.35 0.57 -5.33
N VAL A 75 -24.32 1.40 -5.44
CA VAL A 75 -24.22 2.68 -4.72
C VAL A 75 -24.58 3.87 -5.63
N PRO A 76 -25.03 5.00 -5.06
CA PRO A 76 -25.36 6.19 -5.87
C PRO A 76 -24.18 6.69 -6.70
N ALA A 77 -24.46 7.25 -7.87
CA ALA A 77 -23.45 7.88 -8.71
C ALA A 77 -22.74 9.02 -7.96
N GLY A 78 -21.41 9.08 -8.08
CA GLY A 78 -20.58 10.06 -7.37
C GLY A 78 -20.25 9.69 -5.93
N THR A 79 -20.55 8.48 -5.50
CA THR A 79 -20.14 7.95 -4.17
C THR A 79 -18.63 7.74 -4.11
N ILE A 80 -18.01 7.26 -5.19
CA ILE A 80 -16.57 7.05 -5.26
C ILE A 80 -15.89 8.39 -5.56
N PRO A 81 -14.96 8.86 -4.69
CA PRO A 81 -14.20 10.09 -4.94
C PRO A 81 -13.41 10.03 -6.25
N ASP A 82 -13.19 11.17 -6.86
CA ASP A 82 -12.42 11.30 -8.11
C ASP A 82 -10.90 11.32 -7.93
N LYS A 83 -10.45 11.30 -6.67
CA LYS A 83 -9.03 11.33 -6.29
C LYS A 83 -8.66 10.12 -5.45
N PRO A 84 -7.42 9.63 -5.58
CA PRO A 84 -6.90 8.59 -4.69
C PRO A 84 -6.96 9.01 -3.23
N GLY A 85 -7.23 8.04 -2.35
CA GLY A 85 -7.10 8.23 -0.91
C GLY A 85 -5.63 8.36 -0.47
N TYR A 86 -5.41 8.50 0.83
CA TYR A 86 -4.07 8.57 1.39
C TYR A 86 -3.34 7.23 1.29
N HIS A 87 -2.07 7.26 0.88
CA HIS A 87 -1.21 6.09 0.99
C HIS A 87 -0.84 5.80 2.45
N ALA A 88 -0.40 4.59 2.77
CA ALA A 88 -0.23 4.10 4.14
C ALA A 88 0.58 5.04 5.07
N VAL A 89 1.71 5.58 4.60
CA VAL A 89 2.52 6.51 5.41
C VAL A 89 1.75 7.80 5.70
N LEU A 90 1.05 8.32 4.69
CA LEU A 90 0.27 9.54 4.87
C LEU A 90 -0.96 9.30 5.77
N GLN A 91 -1.57 8.12 5.74
CA GLN A 91 -2.66 7.76 6.66
C GLN A 91 -2.20 7.85 8.11
N ASN A 92 -1.01 7.33 8.44
CA ASN A 92 -0.45 7.46 9.79
C ASN A 92 -0.22 8.92 10.20
N ARG A 93 0.29 9.74 9.28
CA ARG A 93 0.44 11.19 9.51
C ARG A 93 -0.90 11.90 9.72
N MET A 94 -1.90 11.57 8.91
CA MET A 94 -3.24 12.15 9.03
C MET A 94 -3.92 11.74 10.33
N LEU A 95 -3.70 10.51 10.80
CA LEU A 95 -4.15 10.05 12.10
C LEU A 95 -3.47 10.82 13.25
N ARG A 96 -2.15 11.03 13.16
CA ARG A 96 -1.37 11.84 14.10
C ARG A 96 -1.88 13.29 14.16
N ASP A 97 -2.13 13.86 13.00
CA ASP A 97 -2.50 15.28 12.83
C ASP A 97 -4.01 15.54 13.02
N GLY A 98 -4.79 14.51 13.45
CA GLY A 98 -6.22 14.62 13.69
C GLY A 98 -7.09 14.84 12.46
N LYS A 99 -6.56 14.56 11.27
CA LYS A 99 -7.29 14.64 9.99
C LYS A 99 -7.99 13.32 9.63
N LEU A 100 -7.59 12.23 10.26
CA LEU A 100 -8.30 10.96 10.34
C LEU A 100 -8.56 10.70 11.82
N ASN A 101 -9.80 10.36 12.17
CA ASN A 101 -10.22 10.13 13.55
C ASN A 101 -10.60 8.66 13.80
N ALA A 102 -10.64 7.85 12.75
CA ALA A 102 -10.86 6.42 12.84
C ALA A 102 -9.89 5.66 11.95
N TYR A 103 -9.38 4.53 12.45
CA TYR A 103 -8.44 3.70 11.70
C TYR A 103 -8.62 2.23 12.06
N TRP A 104 -8.78 1.39 11.05
CA TRP A 104 -8.89 -0.05 11.23
C TRP A 104 -7.66 -0.74 10.67
N VAL A 105 -6.90 -1.38 11.53
CA VAL A 105 -5.73 -2.20 11.21
C VAL A 105 -6.17 -3.65 11.09
N GLN A 106 -5.87 -4.26 9.96
CA GLN A 106 -6.14 -5.67 9.74
C GLN A 106 -4.84 -6.41 9.46
N VAL A 107 -4.52 -7.39 10.30
CA VAL A 107 -3.40 -8.35 10.12
C VAL A 107 -2.07 -7.67 9.79
N ASN A 108 -1.76 -6.55 10.43
CA ASN A 108 -0.53 -5.81 10.21
C ASN A 108 -0.02 -5.16 11.48
N ASN A 109 1.24 -5.39 11.81
CA ASN A 109 1.87 -4.71 12.93
C ASN A 109 2.49 -3.37 12.51
N ASN A 110 1.66 -2.33 12.46
CA ASN A 110 2.11 -0.98 12.12
C ASN A 110 3.15 -0.42 13.10
N MET A 111 3.22 -0.94 14.32
CA MET A 111 4.23 -0.54 15.31
C MET A 111 5.63 -1.05 14.99
N GLN A 112 5.76 -2.00 14.07
CA GLN A 112 7.05 -2.49 13.58
C GLN A 112 7.27 -2.21 12.10
N ALA A 113 6.21 -2.28 11.30
CA ALA A 113 6.31 -2.19 9.84
C ALA A 113 6.28 -0.74 9.32
N ALA A 114 5.68 0.21 10.04
CA ALA A 114 5.58 1.58 9.57
C ALA A 114 6.92 2.32 9.69
N PRO A 115 7.33 3.09 8.67
CA PRO A 115 8.54 3.91 8.75
C PRO A 115 8.36 5.02 9.79
N ASN A 116 9.47 5.37 10.48
CA ASN A 116 9.51 6.43 11.49
C ASN A 116 8.39 6.30 12.57
N MET A 117 8.19 5.10 13.04
CA MET A 117 7.07 4.70 13.89
C MET A 117 6.90 5.63 15.11
N MET A 118 7.99 5.97 15.78
CA MET A 118 7.94 6.78 17.01
C MET A 118 7.38 8.19 16.82
N GLN A 119 7.65 8.80 15.67
CA GLN A 119 7.26 10.18 15.40
C GLN A 119 6.01 10.31 14.53
N GLU A 120 5.72 9.32 13.69
CA GLU A 120 4.66 9.42 12.70
C GLU A 120 3.46 8.49 12.99
N THR A 121 3.71 7.29 13.48
CA THR A 121 2.64 6.30 13.70
C THR A 121 2.14 6.32 15.14
N LEU A 122 3.03 6.13 16.09
CA LEU A 122 2.69 5.98 17.50
C LEU A 122 1.88 7.15 18.09
N PRO A 123 2.17 8.43 17.76
CA PRO A 123 1.39 9.53 18.29
C PRO A 123 -0.09 9.50 17.88
N GLY A 124 -0.39 9.09 16.64
CA GLY A 124 -1.77 8.95 16.17
C GLY A 124 -2.53 7.84 16.89
N TYR A 125 -1.87 6.72 17.15
CA TYR A 125 -2.46 5.58 17.89
C TYR A 125 -2.66 5.86 19.37
N ARG A 126 -1.83 6.71 19.97
CA ARG A 126 -1.96 7.12 21.37
C ARG A 126 -2.91 8.29 21.60
N ASN A 127 -3.36 8.95 20.56
CA ASN A 127 -4.28 10.06 20.67
C ASN A 127 -5.67 9.57 21.12
N PRO A 128 -6.16 9.94 22.29
CA PRO A 128 -7.45 9.47 22.80
C PRO A 128 -8.66 9.97 21.97
N ALA A 129 -8.47 10.97 21.11
CA ALA A 129 -9.51 11.43 20.19
C ALA A 129 -9.68 10.52 18.98
N ASN A 130 -8.76 9.59 18.76
CA ASN A 130 -8.81 8.67 17.62
C ASN A 130 -9.43 7.34 18.03
N PHE A 131 -10.32 6.83 17.18
CA PHE A 131 -10.89 5.51 17.31
C PHE A 131 -10.07 4.52 16.47
N VAL A 132 -9.34 3.63 17.13
CA VAL A 132 -8.49 2.63 16.44
C VAL A 132 -9.00 1.23 16.75
N VAL A 133 -9.27 0.48 15.69
CA VAL A 133 -9.64 -0.94 15.77
C VAL A 133 -8.49 -1.78 15.25
N VAL A 134 -8.14 -2.84 15.95
CA VAL A 134 -7.13 -3.81 15.52
C VAL A 134 -7.80 -5.18 15.43
N SER A 135 -7.70 -5.79 14.24
CA SER A 135 -8.11 -7.16 13.99
C SER A 135 -6.87 -7.98 13.63
N ASP A 136 -6.50 -8.87 14.52
CA ASP A 136 -5.34 -9.76 14.36
C ASP A 136 -5.63 -11.12 14.98
N ILE A 137 -4.72 -12.09 14.82
CA ILE A 137 -4.80 -13.43 15.40
C ILE A 137 -4.17 -13.47 16.80
#